data_6d9a2bc850bc599625430890aee5515a
#
_entry.id   6d9a2bc850bc599625430890aee5515a
#
_cell.length_a   1.000
_cell.length_b   1.000
_cell.length_c   1.000
_cell.angle_alpha   90.00
_cell.angle_beta   90.00
_cell.angle_gamma   90.00
#
_symmetry.space_group_name_H-M   'P 1'
#
loop_
_entity.id
_entity.type
_entity.pdbx_description
1 polymer ?
#
loop_
_entity_poly.entity_id
_entity_poly.type
_entity_poly.pdbx_seq_one_letter_code
_entity_poly.pdbx_strand_id
1 'polypeptide(L)'
;MSWVENNLPASPYRVITSKGMHYYYNNPQNFTTFATKRNNDTPIERHIDIRGEGGLIIAPYNRHASGAMYKPQLFPEWDVHDFDDLPDFTEKEWIAITGNNRDKSIKVQAPISLDGVNEGSRNDQAARLAGYLISKNINIEFAKFFMQSWNSQNSPPLSQAEINSVVDNVKKTHDRKNAKAPLFVNSYEKIDPPKNLYRPPGILKDMFDFCEKIAQVSQPELSIVAALSLVSVVCGRIYRTNMNNFSSLYFMGIAKSGQGKENIKSFVENVLNTSEHQDLVVGDGYTSSGAVHSILRYRPTQITIMDEFGKRLEAIGAQQNTNREDGIQTLMEAWGRCHGALRPDNYSLMAVPDQYKDQAMNRIAYKPAITLVGLSVPQNFYKALNSGRIADGFLNRFLVIESKEPRK
;
A
#
# COMPACT_ATOMS: atom_id res chain seq x y z
N MET A 1 -32.37 24.20 7.90
CA MET A 1 -31.27 23.70 8.73
C MET A 1 -31.32 22.19 8.74
N SER A 2 -30.18 21.54 8.61
CA SER A 2 -30.14 20.07 8.64
C SER A 2 -30.38 19.57 10.08
N TRP A 3 -30.84 18.35 10.26
CA TRP A 3 -30.97 17.72 11.59
C TRP A 3 -29.64 17.80 12.34
N VAL A 4 -28.51 17.60 11.64
CA VAL A 4 -27.15 17.67 12.18
C VAL A 4 -26.86 19.01 12.82
N GLU A 5 -27.23 20.12 12.16
CA GLU A 5 -26.97 21.48 12.66
C GLU A 5 -27.79 21.84 13.92
N ASN A 6 -28.91 21.14 14.11
CA ASN A 6 -29.79 21.36 15.27
C ASN A 6 -29.46 20.45 16.46
N ASN A 7 -28.80 19.32 16.23
CA ASN A 7 -28.66 18.26 17.24
C ASN A 7 -27.21 17.88 17.56
N LEU A 8 -26.26 18.30 16.72
CA LEU A 8 -24.84 18.02 16.95
C LEU A 8 -24.04 19.33 17.14
N PRO A 9 -22.88 19.27 17.79
CA PRO A 9 -21.98 20.43 17.88
C PRO A 9 -21.65 21.02 16.50
N ALA A 10 -21.50 22.33 16.42
CA ALA A 10 -21.16 22.98 15.15
C ALA A 10 -19.74 22.60 14.73
N SER A 11 -19.62 21.88 13.63
CA SER A 11 -18.30 21.56 13.05
C SER A 11 -17.80 22.69 12.16
N PRO A 12 -16.57 23.16 12.37
CA PRO A 12 -15.92 24.16 11.49
C PRO A 12 -15.51 23.56 10.15
N TYR A 13 -15.51 22.22 10.01
CA TYR A 13 -15.10 21.53 8.80
C TYR A 13 -16.30 20.85 8.14
N ARG A 14 -16.65 21.31 6.93
CA ARG A 14 -17.79 20.80 6.17
C ARG A 14 -17.44 20.62 4.71
N VAL A 15 -17.87 19.50 4.12
CA VAL A 15 -17.61 19.19 2.72
C VAL A 15 -18.92 18.80 2.03
N ILE A 16 -19.24 19.49 0.94
CA ILE A 16 -20.41 19.18 0.10
C ILE A 16 -20.07 17.98 -0.76
N THR A 17 -20.95 16.99 -0.75
CA THR A 17 -20.86 15.77 -1.55
C THR A 17 -21.97 15.72 -2.61
N SER A 18 -21.96 14.70 -3.46
CA SER A 18 -23.03 14.50 -4.46
C SER A 18 -24.41 14.24 -3.88
N LYS A 19 -24.50 13.78 -2.62
CA LYS A 19 -25.77 13.33 -1.99
C LYS A 19 -26.05 14.00 -0.65
N GLY A 20 -25.18 14.87 -0.18
CA GLY A 20 -25.32 15.50 1.13
C GLY A 20 -24.07 16.24 1.55
N MET A 21 -23.74 16.18 2.83
CA MET A 21 -22.63 16.89 3.41
C MET A 21 -21.88 16.01 4.41
N HIS A 22 -20.56 16.12 4.44
CA HIS A 22 -19.73 15.57 5.53
C HIS A 22 -19.51 16.65 6.59
N TYR A 23 -19.66 16.27 7.83
CA TYR A 23 -19.29 17.04 9.02
C TYR A 23 -18.18 16.28 9.74
N TYR A 24 -17.14 16.98 10.17
CA TYR A 24 -15.97 16.39 10.80
C TYR A 24 -15.97 16.65 12.29
N TYR A 25 -15.62 15.64 13.06
CA TYR A 25 -15.59 15.68 14.51
C TYR A 25 -14.35 14.93 15.01
N ASN A 26 -13.83 15.32 16.17
CA ASN A 26 -12.86 14.53 16.89
C ASN A 26 -13.55 13.27 17.47
N ASN A 27 -12.85 12.13 17.49
CA ASN A 27 -13.39 10.84 17.96
C ASN A 27 -12.62 10.28 19.16
N PRO A 28 -12.66 10.95 20.33
CA PRO A 28 -11.88 10.56 21.51
C PRO A 28 -12.28 9.20 22.10
N GLN A 29 -13.47 8.71 21.78
CA GLN A 29 -14.00 7.45 22.27
C GLN A 29 -13.88 6.29 21.28
N ASN A 30 -13.20 6.49 20.15
CA ASN A 30 -12.95 5.49 19.11
C ASN A 30 -14.23 4.82 18.59
N PHE A 31 -15.30 5.60 18.38
CA PHE A 31 -16.50 5.08 17.77
C PHE A 31 -16.22 4.51 16.39
N THR A 32 -16.84 3.38 16.08
CA THR A 32 -16.69 2.68 14.81
C THR A 32 -17.63 3.25 13.75
N THR A 33 -17.49 2.75 12.52
CA THR A 33 -18.39 3.11 11.41
C THR A 33 -19.79 2.56 11.64
N PHE A 34 -20.82 3.41 11.48
CA PHE A 34 -22.23 3.06 11.58
C PHE A 34 -23.02 3.59 10.38
N ALA A 35 -23.88 2.76 9.79
CA ALA A 35 -24.70 3.13 8.65
C ALA A 35 -26.21 2.97 8.99
N THR A 36 -26.93 4.09 9.05
CA THR A 36 -28.36 4.10 9.41
C THR A 36 -29.23 3.34 8.42
N LYS A 37 -28.88 3.34 7.15
CA LYS A 37 -29.63 2.64 6.09
C LYS A 37 -29.71 1.12 6.27
N ARG A 38 -28.87 0.53 7.11
CA ARG A 38 -28.84 -0.93 7.37
C ARG A 38 -29.51 -1.34 8.66
N ASN A 39 -29.86 -0.37 9.52
CA ASN A 39 -30.45 -0.60 10.82
C ASN A 39 -31.80 0.11 10.89
N ASN A 40 -32.89 -0.66 10.81
CA ASN A 40 -34.26 -0.14 10.81
C ASN A 40 -34.71 0.45 12.15
N ASP A 41 -33.88 0.31 13.20
CA ASP A 41 -34.23 0.70 14.59
C ASP A 41 -33.51 1.99 15.03
N THR A 42 -33.23 2.91 14.12
CA THR A 42 -32.64 4.20 14.48
C THR A 42 -33.73 5.25 14.74
N PRO A 43 -33.57 6.13 15.75
CA PRO A 43 -34.57 7.16 16.06
C PRO A 43 -34.65 8.28 15.00
N ILE A 44 -33.84 8.19 13.94
CA ILE A 44 -33.76 9.23 12.93
C ILE A 44 -34.34 8.73 11.61
N GLU A 45 -35.34 9.41 11.10
CA GLU A 45 -35.95 9.15 9.78
C GLU A 45 -35.02 9.47 8.60
N ARG A 46 -33.86 10.08 8.84
CA ARG A 46 -32.91 10.52 7.81
C ARG A 46 -31.65 9.64 7.81
N HIS A 47 -31.08 9.47 6.62
CA HIS A 47 -29.85 8.70 6.44
C HIS A 47 -28.62 9.49 6.89
N ILE A 48 -28.16 9.26 8.11
CA ILE A 48 -26.88 9.78 8.64
C ILE A 48 -25.95 8.60 8.86
N ASP A 49 -24.84 8.58 8.13
CA ASP A 49 -23.80 7.59 8.31
C ASP A 49 -22.65 8.18 9.12
N ILE A 50 -22.18 7.42 10.11
CA ILE A 50 -20.95 7.74 10.86
C ILE A 50 -19.81 6.96 10.22
N ARG A 51 -18.70 7.63 9.93
CA ARG A 51 -17.44 7.04 9.46
C ARG A 51 -16.39 7.27 10.53
N GLY A 52 -16.39 6.41 11.52
CA GLY A 52 -15.44 6.42 12.64
C GLY A 52 -14.26 5.48 12.38
N GLU A 53 -13.74 4.86 13.44
CA GLU A 53 -12.59 3.97 13.36
C GLU A 53 -12.77 2.88 12.29
N GLY A 54 -11.76 2.69 11.44
CA GLY A 54 -11.81 1.78 10.29
C GLY A 54 -12.69 2.25 9.11
N GLY A 55 -13.29 3.43 9.18
CA GLY A 55 -14.08 4.03 8.11
C GLY A 55 -13.22 4.82 7.11
N LEU A 56 -13.61 4.81 5.84
CA LEU A 56 -12.99 5.61 4.78
C LEU A 56 -13.97 6.63 4.23
N ILE A 57 -13.48 7.83 3.96
CA ILE A 57 -14.19 8.91 3.26
C ILE A 57 -13.35 9.43 2.10
N ILE A 58 -14.02 10.03 1.12
CA ILE A 58 -13.34 10.78 0.07
C ILE A 58 -13.01 12.17 0.61
N ALA A 59 -11.73 12.53 0.58
CA ALA A 59 -11.26 13.83 1.03
C ALA A 59 -11.78 14.97 0.13
N PRO A 60 -11.87 16.21 0.66
CA PRO A 60 -12.22 17.38 -0.15
C PRO A 60 -11.28 17.54 -1.35
N TYR A 61 -11.75 18.24 -2.38
CA TYR A 61 -11.09 18.44 -3.67
C TYR A 61 -10.91 17.17 -4.53
N ASN A 62 -11.35 15.99 -4.07
CA ASN A 62 -11.34 14.78 -4.86
C ASN A 62 -12.67 14.54 -5.56
N ARG A 63 -12.64 13.75 -6.65
CA ARG A 63 -13.84 13.35 -7.40
C ARG A 63 -14.35 12.00 -6.93
N HIS A 64 -15.64 11.93 -6.71
CA HIS A 64 -16.34 10.65 -6.52
C HIS A 64 -16.45 9.89 -7.86
N ALA A 65 -16.65 8.56 -7.83
CA ALA A 65 -16.85 7.74 -9.01
C ALA A 65 -18.02 8.17 -9.91
N SER A 66 -19.00 8.91 -9.36
CA SER A 66 -20.09 9.54 -10.11
C SER A 66 -19.68 10.81 -10.88
N GLY A 67 -18.42 11.22 -10.82
CA GLY A 67 -17.91 12.46 -11.41
C GLY A 67 -18.10 13.72 -10.53
N ALA A 68 -18.86 13.65 -9.45
CA ALA A 68 -19.06 14.78 -8.55
C ALA A 68 -17.78 15.10 -7.75
N MET A 69 -17.46 16.37 -7.68
CA MET A 69 -16.34 16.87 -6.87
C MET A 69 -16.81 17.14 -5.45
N TYR A 70 -16.04 16.70 -4.45
CA TYR A 70 -16.27 16.98 -3.06
C TYR A 70 -15.70 18.37 -2.75
N LYS A 71 -16.60 19.33 -2.50
CA LYS A 71 -16.24 20.75 -2.32
C LYS A 71 -16.28 21.14 -0.85
N PRO A 72 -15.20 21.71 -0.29
CA PRO A 72 -15.27 22.26 1.05
C PRO A 72 -16.24 23.45 1.06
N GLN A 73 -17.12 23.51 2.05
CA GLN A 73 -18.00 24.63 2.31
C GLN A 73 -17.42 25.53 3.40
N LEU A 74 -16.91 24.91 4.45
CA LEU A 74 -16.13 25.52 5.50
C LEU A 74 -14.93 24.58 5.71
N PHE A 75 -13.77 25.08 5.34
CA PHE A 75 -12.50 24.36 5.54
C PHE A 75 -11.45 25.47 5.59
N PRO A 76 -10.79 25.69 6.73
CA PRO A 76 -9.68 26.62 6.77
C PRO A 76 -8.63 26.22 5.73
N GLU A 77 -7.88 27.16 5.23
CA GLU A 77 -6.72 26.86 4.38
C GLU A 77 -5.85 25.84 5.10
N TRP A 78 -5.50 24.77 4.40
CA TRP A 78 -4.78 23.63 4.95
C TRP A 78 -3.49 24.03 5.66
N ASP A 79 -3.58 24.28 6.96
CA ASP A 79 -2.42 24.12 7.83
C ASP A 79 -2.63 22.82 8.63
N VAL A 80 -1.65 21.92 8.59
CA VAL A 80 -1.74 20.52 9.09
C VAL A 80 -1.93 20.46 10.62
N HIS A 81 -1.99 21.61 11.28
CA HIS A 81 -2.07 21.74 12.73
C HIS A 81 -3.47 22.07 13.30
N ASP A 82 -4.47 22.33 12.45
CA ASP A 82 -5.74 22.93 12.91
C ASP A 82 -6.89 21.92 13.12
N PHE A 83 -6.62 20.63 13.26
CA PHE A 83 -7.65 19.66 13.68
C PHE A 83 -7.94 19.71 15.18
N ASP A 84 -7.17 20.48 15.96
CA ASP A 84 -7.38 20.65 17.40
C ASP A 84 -8.69 21.42 17.72
N ASP A 85 -9.25 22.15 16.74
CA ASP A 85 -10.51 22.89 16.87
C ASP A 85 -11.76 22.06 16.53
N LEU A 86 -11.61 20.76 16.22
CA LEU A 86 -12.76 19.90 15.99
C LEU A 86 -13.51 19.63 17.30
N PRO A 87 -14.85 19.82 17.31
CA PRO A 87 -15.64 19.45 18.46
C PRO A 87 -15.62 17.92 18.66
N ASP A 88 -15.59 17.50 19.90
CA ASP A 88 -15.64 16.09 20.26
C ASP A 88 -17.01 15.48 19.90
N PHE A 89 -16.96 14.32 19.25
CA PHE A 89 -18.12 13.47 19.05
C PHE A 89 -18.20 12.50 20.23
N THR A 90 -19.17 12.77 21.13
CA THR A 90 -19.28 12.04 22.39
C THR A 90 -20.37 10.96 22.31
N GLU A 91 -20.54 10.23 23.42
CA GLU A 91 -21.61 9.24 23.54
C GLU A 91 -23.01 9.83 23.36
N LYS A 92 -23.20 11.09 23.72
CA LYS A 92 -24.47 11.79 23.55
C LYS A 92 -24.86 11.89 22.06
N GLU A 93 -23.93 12.31 21.21
CA GLU A 93 -24.12 12.40 19.77
C GLU A 93 -24.28 11.02 19.14
N TRP A 94 -23.52 10.04 19.62
CA TRP A 94 -23.66 8.66 19.21
C TRP A 94 -25.04 8.11 19.49
N ILE A 95 -25.54 8.27 20.70
CA ILE A 95 -26.90 7.82 21.10
C ILE A 95 -27.97 8.57 20.33
N ALA A 96 -27.81 9.86 20.08
CA ALA A 96 -28.76 10.65 19.31
C ALA A 96 -28.93 10.15 17.86
N ILE A 97 -27.87 9.60 17.26
CA ILE A 97 -27.90 9.05 15.90
C ILE A 97 -28.31 7.58 15.90
N THR A 98 -27.79 6.77 16.82
CA THR A 98 -27.87 5.30 16.76
C THR A 98 -28.93 4.70 17.68
N GLY A 99 -29.54 5.49 18.59
CA GLY A 99 -30.53 4.99 19.52
C GLY A 99 -30.02 3.99 20.54
N ASN A 100 -28.84 4.20 21.11
CA ASN A 100 -28.23 3.33 22.12
C ASN A 100 -27.67 1.98 21.62
N ASN A 101 -27.56 1.79 20.31
CA ASN A 101 -27.00 0.56 19.74
C ASN A 101 -25.45 0.50 19.85
N ARG A 102 -24.91 0.47 21.09
CA ARG A 102 -23.46 0.25 21.31
C ARG A 102 -23.02 -1.19 21.06
N ASP A 103 -23.95 -2.15 21.03
CA ASP A 103 -23.62 -3.56 21.07
C ASP A 103 -24.01 -4.35 19.82
N LYS A 104 -23.26 -4.15 18.73
CA LYS A 104 -23.09 -5.21 17.73
C LYS A 104 -21.67 -5.30 17.13
N SER A 105 -20.67 -4.75 17.78
CA SER A 105 -19.31 -4.86 17.30
C SER A 105 -18.37 -5.33 18.39
N ILE A 106 -17.91 -6.48 18.26
CA ILE A 106 -17.05 -7.38 18.99
C ILE A 106 -17.91 -8.44 19.71
N LYS A 107 -18.62 -9.26 18.94
CA LYS A 107 -18.70 -10.65 19.32
C LYS A 107 -17.26 -11.14 19.29
N VAL A 108 -16.65 -11.30 20.46
CA VAL A 108 -15.53 -12.21 20.63
C VAL A 108 -16.03 -13.51 20.01
N GLN A 109 -15.54 -13.82 18.82
CA GLN A 109 -15.98 -15.03 18.12
C GLN A 109 -15.53 -16.19 19.02
N ALA A 110 -16.49 -16.89 19.60
CA ALA A 110 -16.17 -18.11 20.32
C ALA A 110 -15.28 -18.99 19.43
N PRO A 111 -14.29 -19.69 19.96
CA PRO A 111 -13.42 -20.53 19.15
C PRO A 111 -14.26 -21.47 18.28
N ILE A 112 -13.80 -21.74 17.06
CA ILE A 112 -14.45 -22.70 16.17
C ILE A 112 -14.36 -24.06 16.85
N SER A 113 -15.51 -24.62 17.26
CA SER A 113 -15.56 -25.96 17.80
C SER A 113 -15.75 -26.96 16.69
N LEU A 114 -15.00 -28.06 16.77
CA LEU A 114 -15.19 -29.23 15.93
C LEU A 114 -16.21 -30.21 16.51
N ASP A 115 -16.65 -29.97 17.75
CA ASP A 115 -17.68 -30.76 18.40
C ASP A 115 -19.07 -30.42 17.82
N GLY A 116 -19.96 -31.41 17.85
CA GLY A 116 -21.34 -31.22 17.42
C GLY A 116 -22.09 -30.19 18.29
N VAL A 117 -23.08 -29.55 17.72
CA VAL A 117 -23.89 -28.52 18.38
C VAL A 117 -25.38 -28.83 18.30
N ASN A 118 -26.13 -28.28 19.26
CA ASN A 118 -27.56 -28.48 19.36
C ASN A 118 -28.35 -27.57 18.41
N GLU A 119 -29.64 -27.85 18.28
CA GLU A 119 -30.60 -27.05 17.51
C GLU A 119 -30.52 -25.56 17.91
N GLY A 120 -30.62 -24.68 16.90
CA GLY A 120 -30.52 -23.23 17.06
C GLY A 120 -29.15 -22.63 16.74
N SER A 121 -28.04 -23.36 16.95
CA SER A 121 -26.66 -22.87 16.68
C SER A 121 -25.96 -23.56 15.49
N ARG A 122 -26.58 -24.61 14.93
CA ARG A 122 -26.00 -25.45 13.86
C ARG A 122 -25.61 -24.65 12.62
N ASN A 123 -26.50 -23.81 12.11
CA ASN A 123 -26.26 -23.02 10.89
C ASN A 123 -25.15 -21.98 11.08
N ASP A 124 -25.07 -21.32 12.24
CA ASP A 124 -24.02 -20.35 12.54
C ASP A 124 -22.64 -21.04 12.62
N GLN A 125 -22.56 -22.18 13.34
CA GLN A 125 -21.31 -22.95 13.44
C GLN A 125 -20.92 -23.56 12.09
N ALA A 126 -21.89 -24.06 11.31
CA ALA A 126 -21.63 -24.55 9.97
C ALA A 126 -21.06 -23.45 9.06
N ALA A 127 -21.64 -22.24 9.07
CA ALA A 127 -21.13 -21.13 8.28
C ALA A 127 -19.72 -20.69 8.70
N ARG A 128 -19.43 -20.69 9.99
CA ARG A 128 -18.10 -20.35 10.54
C ARG A 128 -17.05 -21.38 10.17
N LEU A 129 -17.35 -22.66 10.33
CA LEU A 129 -16.44 -23.75 10.01
C LEU A 129 -16.19 -23.81 8.49
N ALA A 130 -17.22 -23.68 7.66
CA ALA A 130 -17.08 -23.56 6.21
C ALA A 130 -16.22 -22.34 5.82
N GLY A 131 -16.43 -21.19 6.48
CA GLY A 131 -15.62 -19.99 6.29
C GLY A 131 -14.14 -20.20 6.61
N TYR A 132 -13.84 -20.91 7.68
CA TYR A 132 -12.47 -21.28 8.02
C TYR A 132 -11.82 -22.16 6.95
N LEU A 133 -12.50 -23.26 6.54
CA LEU A 133 -11.98 -24.18 5.54
C LEU A 133 -11.71 -23.47 4.20
N ILE A 134 -12.64 -22.63 3.75
CA ILE A 134 -12.52 -21.88 2.51
C ILE A 134 -11.42 -20.82 2.60
N SER A 135 -11.25 -20.14 3.74
CA SER A 135 -10.16 -19.18 3.95
C SER A 135 -8.77 -19.81 3.89
N LYS A 136 -8.66 -21.10 4.14
CA LYS A 136 -7.44 -21.89 4.02
C LYS A 136 -7.23 -22.49 2.62
N ASN A 137 -8.01 -22.06 1.62
CA ASN A 137 -7.98 -22.53 0.24
C ASN A 137 -8.22 -24.05 0.09
N ILE A 138 -8.98 -24.64 1.01
CA ILE A 138 -9.35 -26.05 0.91
C ILE A 138 -10.33 -26.24 -0.25
N ASN A 139 -10.12 -27.28 -1.06
CA ASN A 139 -11.00 -27.64 -2.17
C ASN A 139 -12.45 -27.76 -1.70
N ILE A 140 -13.41 -27.22 -2.47
CA ILE A 140 -14.82 -27.14 -2.08
C ILE A 140 -15.46 -28.52 -1.84
N GLU A 141 -15.10 -29.52 -2.63
CA GLU A 141 -15.63 -30.89 -2.47
C GLU A 141 -15.09 -31.52 -1.18
N PHE A 142 -13.82 -31.27 -0.87
CA PHE A 142 -13.24 -31.69 0.41
C PHE A 142 -13.87 -30.96 1.59
N ALA A 143 -14.13 -29.65 1.45
CA ALA A 143 -14.83 -28.90 2.48
C ALA A 143 -16.25 -29.43 2.73
N LYS A 144 -17.01 -29.77 1.68
CA LYS A 144 -18.34 -30.40 1.79
C LYS A 144 -18.27 -31.73 2.51
N PHE A 145 -17.32 -32.59 2.15
CA PHE A 145 -17.10 -33.89 2.80
C PHE A 145 -16.78 -33.73 4.30
N PHE A 146 -15.86 -32.82 4.64
CA PHE A 146 -15.50 -32.55 6.03
C PHE A 146 -16.70 -32.01 6.83
N MET A 147 -17.47 -31.10 6.24
CA MET A 147 -18.66 -30.51 6.85
C MET A 147 -19.77 -31.54 7.10
N GLN A 148 -19.90 -32.56 6.25
CA GLN A 148 -20.84 -33.67 6.47
C GLN A 148 -20.39 -34.54 7.66
N SER A 149 -19.10 -34.82 7.77
CA SER A 149 -18.54 -35.56 8.91
C SER A 149 -18.76 -34.82 10.23
N TRP A 150 -18.51 -33.51 10.24
CA TRP A 150 -18.82 -32.68 11.42
C TRP A 150 -20.32 -32.67 11.73
N ASN A 151 -21.17 -32.51 10.70
CA ASN A 151 -22.63 -32.45 10.87
C ASN A 151 -23.23 -33.73 11.46
N SER A 152 -22.63 -34.87 11.27
CA SER A 152 -23.09 -36.13 11.87
C SER A 152 -23.02 -36.16 13.41
N GLN A 153 -22.27 -35.24 13.99
CA GLN A 153 -22.16 -35.06 15.43
C GLN A 153 -23.19 -34.09 16.01
N ASN A 154 -23.97 -33.37 15.16
CA ASN A 154 -25.01 -32.45 15.59
C ASN A 154 -26.27 -33.19 16.03
N SER A 155 -27.04 -32.62 16.96
CA SER A 155 -28.29 -33.22 17.44
C SER A 155 -29.48 -32.22 17.31
N PRO A 156 -30.41 -32.51 16.37
CA PRO A 156 -30.33 -33.43 15.23
C PRO A 156 -29.41 -32.87 14.14
N PRO A 157 -28.84 -33.69 13.24
CA PRO A 157 -28.00 -33.17 12.13
C PRO A 157 -28.84 -32.40 11.13
N LEU A 158 -28.20 -31.40 10.45
CA LEU A 158 -28.77 -30.71 9.31
C LEU A 158 -28.87 -31.68 8.10
N SER A 159 -29.79 -31.40 7.18
CA SER A 159 -29.82 -32.15 5.94
C SER A 159 -28.55 -31.93 5.09
N GLN A 160 -28.20 -32.90 4.27
CA GLN A 160 -27.06 -32.78 3.37
C GLN A 160 -27.19 -31.60 2.40
N ALA A 161 -28.40 -31.33 1.95
CA ALA A 161 -28.67 -30.19 1.07
C ALA A 161 -28.40 -28.86 1.77
N GLU A 162 -28.77 -28.71 3.04
CA GLU A 162 -28.49 -27.53 3.85
C GLU A 162 -26.98 -27.32 4.05
N ILE A 163 -26.24 -28.35 4.41
CA ILE A 163 -24.77 -28.27 4.56
C ILE A 163 -24.10 -27.86 3.25
N ASN A 164 -24.47 -28.47 2.14
CA ASN A 164 -23.94 -28.10 0.83
C ASN A 164 -24.26 -26.64 0.49
N SER A 165 -25.48 -26.19 0.74
CA SER A 165 -25.91 -24.80 0.52
C SER A 165 -25.11 -23.81 1.38
N VAL A 166 -24.82 -24.13 2.63
CA VAL A 166 -23.97 -23.30 3.51
C VAL A 166 -22.57 -23.16 2.92
N VAL A 167 -21.92 -24.27 2.52
CA VAL A 167 -20.57 -24.25 1.94
C VAL A 167 -20.55 -23.44 0.64
N ASP A 168 -21.51 -23.67 -0.27
CA ASP A 168 -21.58 -22.97 -1.54
C ASP A 168 -21.84 -21.46 -1.36
N ASN A 169 -22.69 -21.05 -0.43
CA ASN A 169 -22.95 -19.65 -0.13
C ASN A 169 -21.76 -18.96 0.51
N VAL A 170 -21.06 -19.63 1.41
CA VAL A 170 -19.81 -19.10 2.02
C VAL A 170 -18.73 -18.97 0.96
N LYS A 171 -18.57 -19.98 0.08
CA LYS A 171 -17.62 -19.91 -1.05
C LYS A 171 -17.95 -18.75 -1.99
N LYS A 172 -19.19 -18.60 -2.41
CA LYS A 172 -19.65 -17.49 -3.25
C LYS A 172 -19.39 -16.12 -2.58
N THR A 173 -19.58 -16.02 -1.27
CA THR A 173 -19.33 -14.79 -0.51
C THR A 173 -17.85 -14.52 -0.38
N HIS A 174 -17.04 -15.55 -0.15
CA HIS A 174 -15.58 -15.47 -0.10
C HIS A 174 -15.02 -15.07 -1.46
N ASP A 175 -15.46 -15.72 -2.54
CA ASP A 175 -15.03 -15.38 -3.90
C ASP A 175 -15.45 -13.96 -4.30
N ARG A 176 -16.65 -13.51 -3.90
CA ARG A 176 -17.10 -12.13 -4.11
C ARG A 176 -16.30 -11.11 -3.28
N LYS A 177 -15.86 -11.46 -2.07
CA LYS A 177 -15.00 -10.60 -1.25
C LYS A 177 -13.56 -10.60 -1.74
N ASN A 178 -13.11 -11.74 -2.25
CA ASN A 178 -11.76 -11.95 -2.79
C ASN A 178 -11.74 -11.87 -4.33
N ALA A 179 -12.89 -11.85 -5.00
CA ALA A 179 -12.95 -11.26 -6.32
C ALA A 179 -12.37 -9.87 -6.10
N LYS A 180 -11.10 -9.69 -6.53
CA LYS A 180 -10.45 -8.38 -6.62
C LYS A 180 -11.54 -7.48 -7.12
N ALA A 181 -11.89 -6.46 -6.34
CA ALA A 181 -12.73 -5.37 -6.85
C ALA A 181 -12.24 -5.17 -8.28
N PRO A 182 -13.13 -5.24 -9.29
CA PRO A 182 -12.67 -5.20 -10.66
C PRO A 182 -11.63 -4.12 -10.61
N LEU A 183 -10.36 -4.47 -10.90
CA LEU A 183 -9.34 -3.47 -11.08
C LEU A 183 -10.14 -2.47 -11.88
N PHE A 184 -10.43 -1.31 -11.28
CA PHE A 184 -11.04 -0.26 -12.06
C PHE A 184 -10.09 -0.13 -13.23
N VAL A 185 -10.35 -0.94 -14.25
CA VAL A 185 -10.00 -0.59 -15.59
C VAL A 185 -10.95 0.56 -15.80
N ASN A 186 -10.58 1.69 -15.15
CA ASN A 186 -10.90 2.94 -15.74
C ASN A 186 -10.46 2.68 -17.18
N SER A 187 -11.43 2.60 -18.06
CA SER A 187 -11.19 2.94 -19.45
C SER A 187 -10.73 4.40 -19.40
N TYR A 188 -9.50 4.61 -18.88
CA TYR A 188 -8.77 5.79 -19.23
C TYR A 188 -8.70 5.65 -20.74
N GLU A 189 -9.44 6.47 -21.46
CA GLU A 189 -9.06 6.74 -22.85
C GLU A 189 -7.55 6.85 -22.79
N LYS A 190 -6.89 5.98 -23.50
CA LYS A 190 -5.44 5.90 -23.51
C LYS A 190 -4.96 7.21 -24.13
N ILE A 191 -4.94 8.25 -23.29
CA ILE A 191 -4.44 9.55 -23.68
C ILE A 191 -2.96 9.30 -23.91
N ASP A 192 -2.58 9.26 -25.16
CA ASP A 192 -1.17 9.21 -25.49
C ASP A 192 -0.49 10.39 -24.79
N PRO A 193 0.52 10.12 -23.96
CA PRO A 193 1.19 11.18 -23.22
C PRO A 193 1.70 12.22 -24.23
N PRO A 194 1.60 13.51 -23.90
CA PRO A 194 2.12 14.55 -24.79
C PRO A 194 3.54 14.21 -25.21
N LYS A 195 3.84 14.31 -26.51
CA LYS A 195 5.16 13.94 -27.05
C LYS A 195 6.33 14.63 -26.36
N ASN A 196 6.10 15.80 -25.76
CA ASN A 196 7.09 16.54 -24.99
C ASN A 196 7.36 15.98 -23.58
N LEU A 197 6.56 15.04 -23.06
CA LEU A 197 6.87 14.37 -21.79
C LEU A 197 8.13 13.50 -21.87
N TYR A 198 8.45 12.99 -23.05
CA TYR A 198 9.70 12.24 -23.27
C TYR A 198 10.91 13.15 -23.47
N ARG A 199 10.71 14.44 -23.68
CA ARG A 199 11.77 15.44 -23.85
C ARG A 199 11.53 16.63 -22.93
N PRO A 200 11.73 16.46 -21.61
CA PRO A 200 11.61 17.58 -20.67
C PRO A 200 12.65 18.66 -21.00
N PRO A 201 12.38 19.92 -20.70
CA PRO A 201 13.32 21.01 -20.98
C PRO A 201 14.58 20.96 -20.11
N GLY A 202 15.62 21.67 -20.52
CA GLY A 202 16.87 21.84 -19.75
C GLY A 202 17.75 20.61 -19.74
N ILE A 203 18.52 20.44 -18.68
CA ILE A 203 19.53 19.37 -18.56
C ILE A 203 18.94 17.95 -18.72
N LEU A 204 17.69 17.74 -18.35
CA LEU A 204 17.03 16.45 -18.54
C LEU A 204 16.89 16.09 -20.02
N LYS A 205 16.67 17.09 -20.89
CA LYS A 205 16.64 16.87 -22.34
C LYS A 205 18.00 16.41 -22.83
N ASP A 206 19.07 17.06 -22.39
CA ASP A 206 20.42 16.74 -22.84
C ASP A 206 20.84 15.36 -22.37
N MET A 207 20.48 14.99 -21.13
CA MET A 207 20.67 13.65 -20.60
C MET A 207 19.88 12.59 -21.37
N PHE A 208 18.62 12.87 -21.68
CA PHE A 208 17.78 11.99 -22.49
C PHE A 208 18.36 11.78 -23.88
N ASP A 209 18.69 12.87 -24.57
CA ASP A 209 19.23 12.83 -25.94
C ASP A 209 20.59 12.08 -25.97
N PHE A 210 21.43 12.25 -24.94
CA PHE A 210 22.68 11.50 -24.80
C PHE A 210 22.43 10.01 -24.53
N CYS A 211 21.49 9.68 -23.64
CA CYS A 211 21.12 8.29 -23.38
C CYS A 211 20.62 7.59 -24.64
N GLU A 212 19.72 8.21 -25.40
CA GLU A 212 19.23 7.69 -26.69
C GLU A 212 20.35 7.55 -27.74
N LYS A 213 21.32 8.47 -27.74
CA LYS A 213 22.46 8.42 -28.66
C LYS A 213 23.38 7.23 -28.43
N ILE A 214 23.60 6.85 -27.15
CA ILE A 214 24.47 5.71 -26.81
C ILE A 214 23.70 4.38 -26.77
N ALA A 215 22.38 4.41 -26.83
CA ALA A 215 21.54 3.24 -26.78
C ALA A 215 21.69 2.38 -28.02
N GLN A 216 21.94 1.07 -27.86
CA GLN A 216 21.91 0.12 -28.95
C GLN A 216 20.50 -0.07 -29.53
N VAL A 217 19.49 0.03 -28.69
CA VAL A 217 18.07 -0.04 -29.04
C VAL A 217 17.38 1.16 -28.41
N SER A 218 16.76 2.01 -29.23
CA SER A 218 16.04 3.20 -28.77
C SER A 218 14.84 2.79 -27.90
N GLN A 219 14.81 3.31 -26.67
CA GLN A 219 13.76 3.08 -25.69
C GLN A 219 13.49 4.37 -24.90
N PRO A 220 12.73 5.31 -25.49
CA PRO A 220 12.52 6.64 -24.91
C PRO A 220 11.99 6.59 -23.47
N GLU A 221 11.12 5.61 -23.17
CA GLU A 221 10.58 5.41 -21.82
C GLU A 221 11.66 5.01 -20.79
N LEU A 222 12.64 4.23 -21.20
CA LEU A 222 13.77 3.84 -20.35
C LEU A 222 14.83 4.93 -20.27
N SER A 223 15.05 5.67 -21.34
CA SER A 223 16.00 6.78 -21.38
C SER A 223 15.59 7.93 -20.45
N ILE A 224 14.28 8.21 -20.34
CA ILE A 224 13.82 9.18 -19.34
C ILE A 224 13.99 8.66 -17.91
N VAL A 225 13.83 7.35 -17.65
CA VAL A 225 14.14 6.75 -16.35
C VAL A 225 15.62 6.93 -16.02
N ALA A 226 16.51 6.69 -16.97
CA ALA A 226 17.94 6.88 -16.79
C ALA A 226 18.29 8.33 -16.42
N ALA A 227 17.73 9.31 -17.15
CA ALA A 227 17.95 10.72 -16.89
C ALA A 227 17.40 11.14 -15.51
N LEU A 228 16.16 10.71 -15.16
CA LEU A 228 15.55 11.03 -13.88
C LEU A 228 16.27 10.35 -12.70
N SER A 229 16.76 9.13 -12.87
CA SER A 229 17.50 8.44 -11.82
C SER A 229 18.86 9.09 -11.54
N LEU A 230 19.53 9.57 -12.58
CA LEU A 230 20.77 10.35 -12.42
C LEU A 230 20.52 11.66 -11.68
N VAL A 231 19.49 12.44 -12.06
CA VAL A 231 19.12 13.65 -11.34
C VAL A 231 18.71 13.34 -9.90
N SER A 232 17.95 12.26 -9.69
CA SER A 232 17.52 11.83 -8.36
C SER A 232 18.72 11.61 -7.42
N VAL A 233 19.74 10.87 -7.86
CA VAL A 233 20.90 10.62 -7.00
C VAL A 233 21.76 11.86 -6.81
N VAL A 234 21.98 12.66 -7.84
CA VAL A 234 22.79 13.88 -7.74
C VAL A 234 22.13 14.93 -6.83
N CYS A 235 20.81 15.10 -6.95
CA CYS A 235 20.03 16.02 -6.10
C CYS A 235 19.79 15.49 -4.69
N GLY A 236 19.88 14.21 -4.48
CA GLY A 236 19.58 13.38 -3.31
C GLY A 236 19.35 14.09 -1.98
N ARG A 237 20.41 14.59 -1.33
CA ARG A 237 20.37 15.28 -0.03
C ARG A 237 20.51 16.80 -0.13
N ILE A 238 20.62 17.34 -1.34
CA ILE A 238 20.91 18.76 -1.59
C ILE A 238 19.61 19.56 -1.67
N TYR A 239 18.62 19.06 -2.40
CA TYR A 239 17.38 19.76 -2.67
C TYR A 239 16.19 19.05 -2.04
N ARG A 240 15.23 19.84 -1.59
CA ARG A 240 13.94 19.36 -1.08
C ARG A 240 12.82 20.30 -1.49
N THR A 241 11.61 19.75 -1.57
CA THR A 241 10.41 20.55 -1.75
C THR A 241 10.04 21.31 -0.47
N ASN A 242 9.11 22.26 -0.56
CA ASN A 242 8.50 22.91 0.60
C ASN A 242 7.79 21.92 1.54
N MET A 243 7.32 20.79 1.00
CA MET A 243 6.72 19.68 1.75
C MET A 243 7.78 18.71 2.35
N ASN A 244 9.03 19.12 2.37
CA ASN A 244 10.17 18.35 2.91
C ASN A 244 10.44 17.02 2.19
N ASN A 245 10.02 16.86 0.94
CA ASN A 245 10.33 15.69 0.11
C ASN A 245 11.66 15.88 -0.59
N PHE A 246 12.51 14.86 -0.51
CA PHE A 246 13.77 14.75 -1.22
C PHE A 246 13.60 13.95 -2.52
N SER A 247 14.61 13.98 -3.38
CA SER A 247 14.60 13.27 -4.67
C SER A 247 14.96 11.77 -4.55
N SER A 248 14.67 11.13 -3.43
CA SER A 248 14.86 9.68 -3.25
C SER A 248 13.78 8.91 -4.02
N LEU A 249 14.02 8.65 -5.32
CA LEU A 249 13.04 8.06 -6.21
C LEU A 249 13.36 6.59 -6.48
N TYR A 250 12.31 5.77 -6.51
CA TYR A 250 12.38 4.36 -6.88
C TYR A 250 11.74 4.16 -8.25
N PHE A 251 12.45 3.53 -9.17
CA PHE A 251 12.01 3.28 -10.53
C PHE A 251 11.95 1.78 -10.82
N MET A 252 10.95 1.39 -11.60
CA MET A 252 10.84 0.07 -12.18
C MET A 252 10.79 0.19 -13.70
N GLY A 253 11.87 -0.19 -14.36
CA GLY A 253 11.95 -0.24 -15.82
C GLY A 253 11.60 -1.65 -16.32
N ILE A 254 10.54 -1.76 -17.09
CA ILE A 254 10.05 -3.03 -17.62
C ILE A 254 10.20 -3.05 -19.13
N ALA A 255 10.94 -4.02 -19.66
CA ALA A 255 11.04 -4.26 -21.09
C ALA A 255 11.32 -5.74 -21.38
N LYS A 256 10.98 -6.22 -22.56
CA LYS A 256 11.28 -7.59 -23.00
C LYS A 256 12.80 -7.84 -23.00
N SER A 257 13.19 -9.11 -23.00
CA SER A 257 14.61 -9.48 -23.08
C SER A 257 15.23 -8.97 -24.42
N GLY A 258 16.47 -8.50 -24.36
CA GLY A 258 17.18 -7.97 -25.53
C GLY A 258 16.73 -6.59 -26.02
N GLN A 259 15.89 -5.89 -25.25
CA GLN A 259 15.38 -4.56 -25.62
C GLN A 259 16.12 -3.39 -24.94
N GLY A 260 17.39 -3.57 -24.61
CA GLY A 260 18.28 -2.47 -24.20
C GLY A 260 18.05 -1.93 -22.78
N LYS A 261 17.50 -2.74 -21.85
CA LYS A 261 17.36 -2.34 -20.44
C LYS A 261 18.68 -1.93 -19.78
N GLU A 262 19.75 -2.62 -20.18
CA GLU A 262 21.12 -2.39 -19.70
C GLU A 262 21.63 -0.97 -19.99
N ASN A 263 21.02 -0.28 -20.95
CA ASN A 263 21.38 1.09 -21.32
C ASN A 263 21.22 2.07 -20.15
N ILE A 264 20.23 1.85 -19.25
CA ILE A 264 20.05 2.67 -18.05
C ILE A 264 21.30 2.59 -17.17
N LYS A 265 21.80 1.38 -16.90
CA LYS A 265 22.99 1.15 -16.08
C LYS A 265 24.21 1.77 -16.72
N SER A 266 24.43 1.46 -18.01
CA SER A 266 25.58 1.97 -18.76
C SER A 266 25.61 3.50 -18.80
N PHE A 267 24.45 4.14 -19.03
CA PHE A 267 24.35 5.60 -19.04
C PHE A 267 24.72 6.21 -17.68
N VAL A 268 24.09 5.73 -16.60
CA VAL A 268 24.30 6.29 -15.24
C VAL A 268 25.75 6.10 -14.81
N GLU A 269 26.30 4.89 -14.98
CA GLU A 269 27.70 4.59 -14.61
C GLU A 269 28.68 5.41 -15.44
N ASN A 270 28.50 5.54 -16.74
CA ASN A 270 29.37 6.35 -17.59
C ASN A 270 29.39 7.83 -17.15
N VAL A 271 28.24 8.42 -16.89
CA VAL A 271 28.18 9.83 -16.49
C VAL A 271 28.83 10.03 -15.12
N LEU A 272 28.51 9.17 -14.15
CA LEU A 272 29.07 9.28 -12.79
C LEU A 272 30.57 8.99 -12.77
N ASN A 273 31.05 8.01 -13.53
CA ASN A 273 32.48 7.71 -13.63
C ASN A 273 33.25 8.86 -14.29
N THR A 274 32.72 9.43 -15.39
CA THR A 274 33.38 10.53 -16.10
C THR A 274 33.41 11.82 -15.25
N SER A 275 32.43 12.00 -14.36
CA SER A 275 32.36 13.14 -13.43
C SER A 275 33.07 12.88 -12.08
N GLU A 276 33.79 11.77 -11.92
CA GLU A 276 34.50 11.35 -10.69
C GLU A 276 33.57 11.14 -9.48
N HIS A 277 32.30 10.76 -9.75
CA HIS A 277 31.27 10.47 -8.71
C HIS A 277 30.84 9.00 -8.71
N GLN A 278 31.73 8.09 -9.10
CA GLN A 278 31.48 6.65 -9.10
C GLN A 278 31.13 6.09 -7.71
N ASP A 279 31.49 6.78 -6.67
CA ASP A 279 31.18 6.42 -5.27
C ASP A 279 29.67 6.49 -4.95
N LEU A 280 28.89 7.18 -5.78
CA LEU A 280 27.43 7.20 -5.67
C LEU A 280 26.80 5.89 -6.14
N VAL A 281 27.47 5.12 -6.99
CA VAL A 281 26.99 3.82 -7.45
C VAL A 281 27.36 2.76 -6.43
N VAL A 282 26.37 2.06 -5.90
CA VAL A 282 26.58 0.91 -5.00
C VAL A 282 26.25 -0.38 -5.71
N GLY A 283 26.48 -1.53 -5.05
CA GLY A 283 26.27 -2.84 -5.64
C GLY A 283 24.82 -3.08 -6.15
N ASP A 284 24.64 -4.14 -6.92
CA ASP A 284 23.39 -4.49 -7.63
C ASP A 284 22.26 -4.92 -6.70
N GLY A 285 22.31 -4.60 -5.41
CA GLY A 285 21.26 -4.87 -4.44
C GLY A 285 21.79 -5.13 -3.04
N TYR A 286 20.88 -5.39 -2.13
CA TYR A 286 21.15 -5.59 -0.72
C TYR A 286 20.81 -7.02 -0.31
N THR A 287 21.65 -7.62 0.51
CA THR A 287 21.48 -9.01 0.96
C THR A 287 20.64 -9.12 2.23
N SER A 288 20.54 -8.02 3.01
CA SER A 288 19.84 -8.00 4.30
C SER A 288 19.60 -6.56 4.77
N SER A 289 18.79 -6.39 5.81
CA SER A 289 18.64 -5.13 6.56
C SER A 289 19.98 -4.55 7.01
N GLY A 290 20.86 -5.39 7.56
CA GLY A 290 22.19 -4.99 7.99
C GLY A 290 23.05 -4.43 6.84
N ALA A 291 22.93 -4.96 5.64
CA ALA A 291 23.60 -4.45 4.45
C ALA A 291 23.11 -3.06 4.07
N VAL A 292 21.80 -2.82 4.08
CA VAL A 292 21.22 -1.49 3.82
C VAL A 292 21.72 -0.47 4.82
N HIS A 293 21.66 -0.77 6.12
CA HIS A 293 22.15 0.12 7.19
C HIS A 293 23.65 0.41 7.07
N SER A 294 24.45 -0.61 6.80
CA SER A 294 25.91 -0.46 6.67
C SER A 294 26.29 0.47 5.53
N ILE A 295 25.72 0.25 4.36
CA ILE A 295 26.01 1.08 3.18
C ILE A 295 25.52 2.51 3.40
N LEU A 296 24.29 2.71 3.90
CA LEU A 296 23.74 4.05 4.12
C LEU A 296 24.48 4.86 5.18
N ARG A 297 25.13 4.21 6.13
CA ARG A 297 25.99 4.91 7.10
C ARG A 297 27.18 5.58 6.43
N TYR A 298 27.82 4.91 5.49
CA TYR A 298 29.02 5.41 4.81
C TYR A 298 28.68 6.19 3.55
N ARG A 299 27.60 5.82 2.87
CA ARG A 299 27.13 6.41 1.62
C ARG A 299 25.63 6.72 1.72
N PRO A 300 25.26 7.79 2.45
CA PRO A 300 23.86 8.13 2.67
C PRO A 300 23.15 8.61 1.39
N THR A 301 23.88 9.07 0.40
CA THR A 301 23.38 9.34 -0.97
C THR A 301 23.93 8.27 -1.88
N GLN A 302 23.07 7.55 -2.58
CA GLN A 302 23.49 6.44 -3.43
C GLN A 302 22.43 6.06 -4.47
N ILE A 303 22.90 5.42 -5.54
CA ILE A 303 22.06 4.74 -6.52
C ILE A 303 22.40 3.26 -6.59
N THR A 304 21.38 2.42 -6.59
CA THR A 304 21.51 1.00 -6.87
C THR A 304 20.65 0.65 -8.08
N ILE A 305 21.24 -0.06 -9.05
CA ILE A 305 20.55 -0.51 -10.27
C ILE A 305 20.53 -2.03 -10.26
N MET A 306 19.35 -2.59 -10.02
CA MET A 306 19.15 -4.02 -9.84
C MET A 306 18.60 -4.64 -11.11
N ASP A 307 19.41 -5.43 -11.79
CA ASP A 307 18.93 -6.26 -12.89
C ASP A 307 18.15 -7.47 -12.38
N GLU A 308 17.29 -8.00 -13.24
CA GLU A 308 16.38 -9.13 -12.93
C GLU A 308 15.55 -8.93 -11.65
N PHE A 309 15.19 -7.69 -11.37
CA PHE A 309 14.52 -7.34 -10.12
C PHE A 309 13.20 -8.08 -9.90
N GLY A 310 12.43 -8.37 -10.96
CA GLY A 310 11.22 -9.17 -10.88
C GLY A 310 11.46 -10.58 -10.32
N LYS A 311 12.58 -11.24 -10.69
CA LYS A 311 12.96 -12.54 -10.12
C LYS A 311 13.33 -12.41 -8.64
N ARG A 312 14.01 -11.33 -8.26
CA ARG A 312 14.35 -11.07 -6.85
C ARG A 312 13.10 -10.85 -6.02
N LEU A 313 12.13 -10.11 -6.53
CA LEU A 313 10.82 -9.94 -5.89
C LEU A 313 10.06 -11.26 -5.75
N GLU A 314 10.05 -12.09 -6.78
CA GLU A 314 9.43 -13.42 -6.73
C GLU A 314 10.06 -14.31 -5.65
N ALA A 315 11.40 -14.33 -5.57
CA ALA A 315 12.13 -15.11 -4.59
C ALA A 315 11.85 -14.68 -3.13
N ILE A 316 11.61 -13.40 -2.90
CA ILE A 316 11.20 -12.86 -1.60
C ILE A 316 9.80 -13.33 -1.25
N GLY A 317 8.85 -13.31 -2.20
CA GLY A 317 7.49 -13.80 -2.02
C GLY A 317 7.37 -15.30 -1.72
N ALA A 318 8.39 -16.09 -2.04
CA ALA A 318 8.38 -17.55 -1.92
C ALA A 318 8.75 -18.13 -0.53
N GLN A 319 8.75 -17.34 0.53
CA GLN A 319 9.03 -17.76 1.93
C GLN A 319 10.45 -18.28 2.24
N GLN A 320 11.41 -18.17 1.34
CA GLN A 320 12.72 -18.82 1.53
C GLN A 320 13.83 -17.88 2.04
N ASN A 321 13.56 -16.58 2.24
CA ASN A 321 14.66 -15.65 2.53
C ASN A 321 14.24 -14.45 3.40
N THR A 322 14.05 -14.69 4.68
CA THR A 322 13.70 -13.66 5.69
C THR A 322 14.68 -12.47 5.67
N ASN A 323 15.97 -12.71 5.49
CA ASN A 323 16.97 -11.63 5.44
C ASN A 323 16.73 -10.63 4.29
N ARG A 324 16.22 -11.10 3.15
CA ARG A 324 15.90 -10.22 2.01
C ARG A 324 14.58 -9.48 2.21
N GLU A 325 13.61 -10.11 2.86
CA GLU A 325 12.36 -9.43 3.29
C GLU A 325 12.67 -8.28 4.22
N ASP A 326 13.52 -8.50 5.24
CA ASP A 326 13.99 -7.47 6.17
C ASP A 326 14.74 -6.34 5.45
N GLY A 327 15.53 -6.68 4.42
CA GLY A 327 16.20 -5.71 3.56
C GLY A 327 15.21 -4.80 2.81
N ILE A 328 14.13 -5.36 2.27
CA ILE A 328 13.06 -4.59 1.60
C ILE A 328 12.32 -3.70 2.59
N GLN A 329 11.99 -4.20 3.77
CA GLN A 329 11.36 -3.38 4.81
C GLN A 329 12.27 -2.20 5.17
N THR A 330 13.57 -2.42 5.32
CA THR A 330 14.54 -1.35 5.60
C THR A 330 14.62 -0.34 4.46
N LEU A 331 14.51 -0.76 3.20
CA LEU A 331 14.44 0.15 2.05
C LEU A 331 13.16 1.01 2.07
N MET A 332 12.02 0.42 2.47
CA MET A 332 10.78 1.19 2.65
C MET A 332 10.90 2.24 3.75
N GLU A 333 11.53 1.87 4.86
CA GLU A 333 11.79 2.79 5.97
C GLU A 333 12.77 3.90 5.57
N ALA A 334 13.84 3.56 4.87
CA ALA A 334 14.82 4.52 4.38
C ALA A 334 14.17 5.56 3.46
N TRP A 335 13.27 5.13 2.59
CA TRP A 335 12.51 6.04 1.72
C TRP A 335 11.68 7.04 2.53
N GLY A 336 10.99 6.59 3.58
CA GLY A 336 10.21 7.45 4.48
C GLY A 336 11.05 8.28 5.46
N ARG A 337 12.35 7.98 5.62
CA ARG A 337 13.26 8.66 6.55
C ARG A 337 14.26 9.60 5.87
N CYS A 338 14.07 9.92 4.60
CA CYS A 338 14.97 10.79 3.83
C CYS A 338 15.20 12.16 4.46
N HIS A 339 14.27 12.67 5.24
CA HIS A 339 14.36 13.94 5.98
C HIS A 339 14.86 13.80 7.43
N GLY A 340 15.02 12.58 7.93
CA GLY A 340 15.34 12.30 9.34
C GLY A 340 16.53 11.36 9.51
N ALA A 341 16.31 10.31 10.27
CA ALA A 341 17.33 9.29 10.56
C ALA A 341 16.74 7.89 10.47
N LEU A 342 17.45 7.00 9.80
CA LEU A 342 17.20 5.57 9.79
C LEU A 342 18.03 4.93 10.91
N ARG A 343 17.36 4.28 11.85
CA ARG A 343 17.97 3.59 12.97
C ARG A 343 17.83 2.09 12.80
N PRO A 344 18.88 1.30 12.95
CA PRO A 344 18.75 -0.15 12.94
C PRO A 344 18.06 -0.64 14.23
N ASP A 345 17.51 -1.84 14.17
CA ASP A 345 17.01 -2.51 15.35
C ASP A 345 18.10 -2.70 16.40
N ASN A 346 17.69 -2.67 17.66
CA ASN A 346 18.58 -2.93 18.77
C ASN A 346 18.87 -4.44 18.85
N TYR A 347 20.14 -4.77 19.09
CA TYR A 347 20.54 -6.13 19.38
C TYR A 347 21.31 -6.19 20.71
N SER A 348 21.42 -7.40 21.26
CA SER A 348 22.15 -7.59 22.50
C SER A 348 23.64 -7.24 22.33
N LEU A 349 24.15 -6.36 23.19
CA LEU A 349 25.56 -5.99 23.24
C LEU A 349 26.38 -6.88 24.18
N MET A 350 25.79 -7.93 24.78
CA MET A 350 26.45 -8.78 25.79
C MET A 350 27.70 -9.49 25.24
N ALA A 351 27.68 -9.85 23.94
CA ALA A 351 28.80 -10.51 23.30
C ALA A 351 29.79 -9.53 22.61
N VAL A 352 29.52 -8.22 22.67
CA VAL A 352 30.37 -7.19 22.07
C VAL A 352 31.36 -6.71 23.09
N PRO A 353 32.71 -6.77 22.84
CA PRO A 353 33.72 -6.20 23.72
C PRO A 353 33.45 -4.72 23.98
N ASP A 354 33.69 -4.26 25.20
CA ASP A 354 33.35 -2.90 25.66
C ASP A 354 33.94 -1.81 24.76
N GLN A 355 35.14 -1.99 24.26
CA GLN A 355 35.81 -1.06 23.35
C GLN A 355 35.07 -0.84 22.01
N TYR A 356 34.16 -1.73 21.62
CA TYR A 356 33.40 -1.65 20.37
C TYR A 356 31.89 -1.35 20.60
N LYS A 357 31.43 -1.26 21.85
CA LYS A 357 30.00 -1.04 22.16
C LYS A 357 29.50 0.28 21.59
N ASP A 358 30.21 1.37 21.74
CA ASP A 358 29.83 2.67 21.19
C ASP A 358 29.76 2.64 19.65
N GLN A 359 30.71 1.98 19.01
CA GLN A 359 30.71 1.81 17.57
C GLN A 359 29.55 0.93 17.11
N ALA A 360 29.21 -0.11 17.87
CA ALA A 360 28.09 -0.99 17.60
C ALA A 360 26.73 -0.30 17.79
N MET A 361 26.61 0.63 18.73
CA MET A 361 25.40 1.43 18.97
C MET A 361 25.23 2.55 17.93
N ASN A 362 26.33 3.15 17.46
CA ASN A 362 26.27 4.29 16.55
C ASN A 362 26.16 3.88 15.08
N ARG A 363 25.02 3.23 14.73
CA ARG A 363 24.73 2.74 13.37
C ARG A 363 23.62 3.53 12.68
N ILE A 364 23.49 4.80 13.02
CA ILE A 364 22.46 5.67 12.48
C ILE A 364 22.89 6.18 11.11
N ALA A 365 21.99 6.08 10.12
CA ALA A 365 22.14 6.74 8.84
C ALA A 365 21.26 8.00 8.82
N TYR A 366 21.90 9.17 8.73
CA TYR A 366 21.20 10.46 8.70
C TYR A 366 20.84 10.85 7.29
N LYS A 367 19.58 11.25 7.09
CA LYS A 367 19.02 11.71 5.82
C LYS A 367 19.39 10.77 4.66
N PRO A 368 19.00 9.47 4.75
CA PRO A 368 19.28 8.53 3.67
C PRO A 368 18.60 8.98 2.39
N ALA A 369 19.32 9.00 1.28
CA ALA A 369 18.81 9.35 -0.04
C ALA A 369 19.18 8.24 -1.03
N ILE A 370 18.27 7.27 -1.15
CA ILE A 370 18.44 6.13 -2.04
C ILE A 370 17.68 6.40 -3.35
N THR A 371 18.40 6.32 -4.45
CA THR A 371 17.78 6.13 -5.78
C THR A 371 17.85 4.65 -6.11
N LEU A 372 16.71 4.02 -6.36
CA LEU A 372 16.63 2.60 -6.68
C LEU A 372 16.05 2.43 -8.08
N VAL A 373 16.74 1.68 -8.93
CA VAL A 373 16.26 1.32 -10.27
C VAL A 373 16.21 -0.20 -10.37
N GLY A 374 15.00 -0.75 -10.44
CA GLY A 374 14.77 -2.16 -10.72
C GLY A 374 14.51 -2.38 -12.19
N LEU A 375 15.20 -3.33 -12.81
CA LEU A 375 15.00 -3.72 -14.21
C LEU A 375 14.36 -5.11 -14.25
N SER A 376 13.33 -5.28 -15.06
CA SER A 376 12.64 -6.56 -15.17
C SER A 376 12.10 -6.83 -16.56
N VAL A 377 11.87 -8.11 -16.85
CA VAL A 377 11.00 -8.50 -17.96
C VAL A 377 9.55 -8.56 -17.50
N PRO A 378 8.56 -8.27 -18.38
CA PRO A 378 7.14 -8.21 -18.00
C PRO A 378 6.67 -9.48 -17.25
N GLN A 379 7.02 -10.66 -17.76
CA GLN A 379 6.60 -11.93 -17.18
C GLN A 379 7.00 -12.08 -15.70
N ASN A 380 8.26 -11.77 -15.37
CA ASN A 380 8.78 -11.92 -14.02
C ASN A 380 8.18 -10.86 -13.08
N PHE A 381 7.99 -9.64 -13.57
CA PHE A 381 7.36 -8.58 -12.79
C PHE A 381 5.89 -8.89 -12.46
N TYR A 382 5.09 -9.25 -13.46
CA TYR A 382 3.68 -9.57 -13.24
C TYR A 382 3.47 -10.85 -12.43
N LYS A 383 4.37 -11.83 -12.55
CA LYS A 383 4.37 -13.03 -11.71
C LYS A 383 4.65 -12.69 -10.25
N ALA A 384 5.62 -11.82 -9.99
CA ALA A 384 5.92 -11.33 -8.65
C ALA A 384 4.73 -10.60 -8.00
N LEU A 385 4.00 -9.76 -8.77
CA LEU A 385 2.79 -9.08 -8.31
C LEU A 385 1.70 -10.05 -7.83
N ASN A 386 1.56 -11.19 -8.50
CA ASN A 386 0.53 -12.19 -8.18
C ASN A 386 0.86 -13.00 -6.91
N SER A 387 2.09 -12.95 -6.39
CA SER A 387 2.50 -13.69 -5.20
C SER A 387 1.91 -13.15 -3.88
N GLY A 388 1.19 -12.04 -3.91
CA GLY A 388 0.39 -11.50 -2.81
C GLY A 388 1.16 -10.87 -1.64
N ARG A 389 2.47 -11.13 -1.50
CA ARG A 389 3.29 -10.66 -0.37
C ARG A 389 4.01 -9.34 -0.62
N ILE A 390 4.24 -9.00 -1.88
CA ILE A 390 4.97 -7.78 -2.26
C ILE A 390 4.03 -6.56 -2.29
N ALA A 391 2.72 -6.79 -2.20
CA ALA A 391 1.69 -5.75 -2.29
C ALA A 391 1.66 -4.77 -1.10
N ASP A 392 2.36 -5.08 0.01
CA ASP A 392 2.28 -4.33 1.26
C ASP A 392 3.07 -3.01 1.26
N GLY A 393 2.90 -2.22 0.21
CA GLY A 393 3.39 -0.84 0.19
C GLY A 393 4.77 -0.65 -0.46
N PHE A 394 5.59 -1.68 -0.70
CA PHE A 394 6.90 -1.50 -1.33
C PHE A 394 6.78 -1.01 -2.76
N LEU A 395 6.00 -1.69 -3.60
CA LEU A 395 5.81 -1.30 -5.00
C LEU A 395 5.07 0.03 -5.17
N ASN A 396 4.30 0.46 -4.17
CA ASN A 396 3.65 1.77 -4.19
C ASN A 396 4.63 2.95 -4.18
N ARG A 397 5.90 2.69 -3.87
CA ARG A 397 6.99 3.68 -3.89
C ARG A 397 7.68 3.78 -5.23
N PHE A 398 7.35 2.89 -6.17
CA PHE A 398 8.00 2.84 -7.48
C PHE A 398 7.20 3.60 -8.54
N LEU A 399 7.93 4.35 -9.34
CA LEU A 399 7.46 4.80 -10.65
C LEU A 399 7.68 3.64 -11.63
N VAL A 400 6.60 2.96 -11.98
CA VAL A 400 6.66 1.80 -12.88
C VAL A 400 6.50 2.27 -14.32
N ILE A 401 7.50 2.03 -15.13
CA ILE A 401 7.55 2.40 -16.54
C ILE A 401 7.76 1.15 -17.39
N GLU A 402 6.78 0.82 -18.21
CA GLU A 402 6.88 -0.27 -19.17
C GLU A 402 7.20 0.31 -20.55
N SER A 403 8.31 -0.17 -21.11
CA SER A 403 8.71 0.21 -22.46
C SER A 403 7.76 -0.39 -23.47
N LYS A 404 7.34 0.41 -24.44
CA LYS A 404 6.65 -0.04 -25.65
C LYS A 404 7.65 -0.78 -26.55
N GLU A 405 7.15 -1.55 -27.51
CA GLU A 405 8.04 -2.18 -28.50
C GLU A 405 8.87 -1.13 -29.23
N PRO A 406 10.15 -1.45 -29.52
CA PRO A 406 11.02 -0.51 -30.22
C PRO A 406 10.36 -0.08 -31.53
N ARG A 407 10.35 1.21 -31.75
CA ARG A 407 9.96 1.73 -33.09
C ARG A 407 11.00 1.25 -34.08
N LYS A 408 10.55 0.51 -35.09
CA LYS A 408 11.38 0.09 -36.24
C LYS A 408 11.94 1.30 -36.96
#